data_d7d486f4de5614bef5dd6b5f6d5cb6bc
#
_entry.id   d7d486f4de5614bef5dd6b5f6d5cb6bc
#
_cell.length_a   1.000
_cell.length_b   1.000
_cell.length_c   1.000
_cell.angle_alpha   90.00
_cell.angle_beta   90.00
_cell.angle_gamma   90.00
#
_symmetry.space_group_name_H-M   'P 1'
#
loop_
_entity.id
_entity.type
_entity.pdbx_description
1 polymer ?
#
loop_
_entity_poly.entity_id
_entity_poly.type
_entity_poly.pdbx_seq_one_letter_code
_entity_poly.pdbx_strand_id
1 'polypeptide(L)'
;ATPDGQVQLTPERYVQDLARASRALDQPVSPLMLIGRRHVRSNNSWMHNSQRLVKGKARCTLVIHPDDAARRGVVDGSTVQLRSRVGEVKVTAEVSDSVMPGVVSLPHGWGHDRAGIRLGIASRNAGVSINDVIDDQRIDTLTGTAVLNGTPVEVEATAAVP
;
A
#
# COMPACT_ATOMS: atom_id res chain seq x y z
N ALA A 1 2.73 -30.12 14.83
CA ALA A 1 1.91 -31.22 15.36
C ALA A 1 1.52 -30.84 16.78
N THR A 2 0.25 -31.02 17.12
CA THR A 2 -0.27 -30.84 18.49
C THR A 2 0.07 -32.05 19.34
N PRO A 3 0.25 -31.93 20.67
CA PRO A 3 0.64 -33.05 21.54
C PRO A 3 -0.34 -34.20 21.51
N ASP A 4 -1.62 -33.94 21.26
CA ASP A 4 -2.72 -34.92 21.19
C ASP A 4 -3.05 -35.37 19.75
N GLY A 5 -2.32 -34.86 18.74
CA GLY A 5 -2.53 -35.14 17.33
C GLY A 5 -3.84 -34.56 16.76
N GLN A 6 -4.54 -33.72 17.50
CA GLN A 6 -5.81 -33.11 17.07
C GLN A 6 -5.60 -31.68 16.57
N VAL A 7 -6.47 -31.23 15.66
CA VAL A 7 -6.51 -29.84 15.21
C VAL A 7 -7.24 -28.99 16.24
N GLN A 8 -6.57 -28.00 16.80
CA GLN A 8 -7.19 -27.05 17.71
C GLN A 8 -7.88 -25.94 16.92
N LEU A 9 -9.21 -25.97 16.87
CA LEU A 9 -10.02 -24.98 16.13
C LEU A 9 -10.22 -23.68 16.91
N THR A 10 -10.09 -23.72 18.23
CA THR A 10 -10.33 -22.57 19.12
C THR A 10 -9.19 -22.38 20.12
N PRO A 11 -7.96 -22.06 19.64
CA PRO A 11 -6.87 -21.74 20.55
C PRO A 11 -7.28 -20.55 21.42
N GLU A 12 -7.10 -20.67 22.72
CA GLU A 12 -7.55 -19.68 23.70
C GLU A 12 -7.07 -18.25 23.37
N ARG A 13 -5.84 -18.10 22.91
CA ARG A 13 -5.26 -16.82 22.50
C ARG A 13 -6.07 -16.12 21.41
N TYR A 14 -6.59 -16.85 20.42
CA TYR A 14 -7.43 -16.29 19.34
C TYR A 14 -8.82 -15.94 19.84
N VAL A 15 -9.38 -16.79 20.71
CA VAL A 15 -10.70 -16.53 21.32
C VAL A 15 -10.65 -15.24 22.16
N GLN A 16 -9.60 -15.04 22.95
CA GLN A 16 -9.40 -13.82 23.74
C GLN A 16 -9.25 -12.58 22.86
N ASP A 17 -8.66 -12.71 21.67
CA ASP A 17 -8.50 -11.58 20.75
C ASP A 17 -9.78 -11.16 20.03
N LEU A 18 -10.82 -11.99 20.01
CA LEU A 18 -12.12 -11.63 19.42
C LEU A 18 -12.71 -10.35 20.01
N ALA A 19 -12.49 -10.08 21.28
CA ALA A 19 -12.92 -8.84 21.91
C ALA A 19 -12.25 -7.59 21.30
N ARG A 20 -10.98 -7.68 20.90
CA ARG A 20 -10.29 -6.62 20.18
C ARG A 20 -10.83 -6.48 18.76
N ALA A 21 -11.04 -7.57 18.06
CA ALA A 21 -11.61 -7.58 16.71
C ALA A 21 -13.02 -6.97 16.70
N SER A 22 -13.86 -7.34 17.67
CA SER A 22 -15.20 -6.75 17.81
C SER A 22 -15.15 -5.24 18.01
N ARG A 23 -14.30 -4.75 18.92
CA ARG A 23 -14.14 -3.31 19.13
C ARG A 23 -13.63 -2.57 17.87
N ALA A 24 -12.85 -3.25 17.02
CA ALA A 24 -12.36 -2.64 15.78
C ALA A 24 -13.49 -2.41 14.76
N LEU A 25 -14.56 -3.21 14.79
CA LEU A 25 -15.73 -3.01 13.93
C LEU A 25 -16.55 -1.77 14.32
N ASP A 26 -16.48 -1.35 15.56
CA ASP A 26 -17.19 -0.17 16.08
C ASP A 26 -16.39 1.13 15.87
N GLN A 27 -15.14 1.04 15.40
CA GLN A 27 -14.32 2.23 15.14
C GLN A 27 -14.71 2.89 13.82
N PRO A 28 -14.68 4.23 13.75
CA PRO A 28 -14.87 4.94 12.48
C PRO A 28 -13.80 4.49 11.48
N VAL A 29 -14.26 4.10 10.30
CA VAL A 29 -13.36 3.73 9.20
C VAL A 29 -12.77 5.00 8.60
N SER A 30 -11.46 5.02 8.37
CA SER A 30 -10.80 6.10 7.62
C SER A 30 -11.44 6.24 6.24
N PRO A 31 -11.57 7.46 5.71
CA PRO A 31 -12.10 7.68 4.36
C PRO A 31 -11.39 6.91 3.26
N LEU A 32 -10.09 6.65 3.46
CA LEU A 32 -9.29 5.81 2.55
C LEU A 32 -8.35 4.90 3.34
N MET A 33 -8.25 3.66 2.87
CA MET A 33 -7.33 2.65 3.39
C MET A 33 -6.35 2.24 2.30
N LEU A 34 -5.06 2.35 2.60
CA LEU A 34 -4.00 1.92 1.69
C LEU A 34 -3.75 0.42 1.81
N ILE A 35 -3.71 -0.24 0.67
CA ILE A 35 -3.24 -1.62 0.54
C ILE A 35 -2.04 -1.70 -0.41
N GLY A 36 -1.12 -2.62 -0.13
CA GLY A 36 -0.02 -2.95 -1.03
C GLY A 36 -0.50 -3.86 -2.17
N ARG A 37 0.11 -3.72 -3.36
CA ARG A 37 -0.09 -4.70 -4.43
C ARG A 37 1.22 -5.27 -4.92
N ARG A 38 1.15 -6.47 -5.43
CA ARG A 38 2.27 -7.17 -6.07
C ARG A 38 2.11 -7.10 -7.59
N HIS A 39 3.22 -7.13 -8.29
CA HIS A 39 3.23 -7.13 -9.74
C HIS A 39 4.15 -8.25 -10.26
N VAL A 40 3.66 -9.06 -11.19
CA VAL A 40 4.37 -10.21 -11.75
C VAL A 40 5.77 -9.84 -12.27
N ARG A 41 5.92 -8.68 -12.91
CA ARG A 41 7.20 -8.23 -13.48
C ARG A 41 8.15 -7.60 -12.46
N SER A 42 7.76 -7.51 -11.19
CA SER A 42 8.57 -6.86 -10.15
C SER A 42 9.28 -7.86 -9.25
N ASN A 43 8.61 -8.97 -8.89
CA ASN A 43 9.07 -9.90 -7.84
C ASN A 43 9.64 -9.12 -6.63
N ASN A 44 8.78 -8.37 -5.96
CA ASN A 44 9.15 -7.25 -5.09
C ASN A 44 9.90 -6.17 -5.88
N SER A 45 11.21 -6.05 -5.74
CA SER A 45 12.07 -5.10 -6.45
C SER A 45 13.12 -5.75 -7.34
N TRP A 46 13.28 -7.06 -7.26
CA TRP A 46 14.40 -7.80 -7.87
C TRP A 46 14.50 -7.63 -9.39
N MET A 47 13.36 -7.46 -10.05
CA MET A 47 13.29 -7.34 -11.51
C MET A 47 13.29 -5.89 -12.01
N HIS A 48 13.33 -4.90 -11.12
CA HIS A 48 13.28 -3.49 -11.51
C HIS A 48 14.55 -3.01 -12.23
N ASN A 49 15.68 -3.69 -12.05
CA ASN A 49 16.91 -3.37 -12.77
C ASN A 49 17.07 -4.08 -14.13
N SER A 50 15.98 -4.65 -14.67
CA SER A 50 15.94 -5.26 -16.00
C SER A 50 15.16 -4.39 -16.97
N GLN A 51 15.82 -3.87 -18.02
CA GLN A 51 15.18 -3.05 -19.05
C GLN A 51 13.97 -3.73 -19.70
N ARG A 52 14.08 -5.04 -19.94
CA ARG A 52 12.99 -5.82 -20.53
C ARG A 52 11.74 -5.87 -19.66
N LEU A 53 11.89 -5.84 -18.34
CA LEU A 53 10.80 -6.00 -17.38
C LEU A 53 10.19 -4.66 -16.97
N VAL A 54 10.97 -3.57 -16.94
CA VAL A 54 10.47 -2.24 -16.56
C VAL A 54 9.91 -1.43 -17.72
N LYS A 55 10.23 -1.77 -18.97
CA LYS A 55 9.73 -1.06 -20.16
C LYS A 55 8.20 -1.09 -20.25
N GLY A 56 7.64 -0.09 -20.92
CA GLY A 56 6.20 0.05 -21.17
C GLY A 56 5.53 1.00 -20.19
N LYS A 57 4.22 0.80 -19.92
CA LYS A 57 3.44 1.64 -19.01
C LYS A 57 4.10 1.70 -17.62
N ALA A 58 4.16 2.89 -17.05
CA ALA A 58 4.57 3.07 -15.65
C ALA A 58 3.67 2.24 -14.72
N ARG A 59 4.27 1.59 -13.73
CA ARG A 59 3.54 0.66 -12.84
C ARG A 59 3.51 1.11 -11.39
N CYS A 60 4.33 2.10 -11.05
CA CYS A 60 4.29 2.73 -9.74
C CYS A 60 3.22 3.82 -9.76
N THR A 61 1.96 3.39 -9.70
CA THR A 61 0.78 4.25 -9.69
C THR A 61 -0.05 3.99 -8.45
N LEU A 62 -0.73 5.01 -7.94
CA LEU A 62 -1.74 4.87 -6.90
C LEU A 62 -3.08 4.60 -7.57
N VAL A 63 -3.58 3.37 -7.47
CA VAL A 63 -4.93 3.04 -7.94
C VAL A 63 -5.94 3.58 -6.95
N ILE A 64 -6.94 4.29 -7.46
CA ILE A 64 -8.04 4.91 -6.70
C ILE A 64 -9.37 4.68 -7.41
N HIS A 65 -10.43 4.35 -6.66
CA HIS A 65 -11.77 4.17 -7.23
C HIS A 65 -12.31 5.47 -7.84
N PRO A 66 -13.07 5.42 -8.97
CA PRO A 66 -13.60 6.63 -9.62
C PRO A 66 -14.39 7.54 -8.70
N ASP A 67 -15.23 7.00 -7.82
CA ASP A 67 -16.01 7.79 -6.86
C ASP A 67 -15.12 8.52 -5.84
N ASP A 68 -14.04 7.87 -5.40
CA ASP A 68 -13.08 8.48 -4.47
C ASP A 68 -12.26 9.55 -5.14
N ALA A 69 -11.86 9.32 -6.39
CA ALA A 69 -11.15 10.27 -7.23
C ALA A 69 -12.01 11.53 -7.48
N ALA A 70 -13.27 11.34 -7.88
CA ALA A 70 -14.20 12.45 -8.12
C ALA A 70 -14.42 13.32 -6.87
N ARG A 71 -14.61 12.70 -5.70
CA ARG A 71 -14.77 13.42 -4.43
C ARG A 71 -13.56 14.27 -4.03
N ARG A 72 -12.38 13.97 -4.56
CA ARG A 72 -11.11 14.62 -4.23
C ARG A 72 -10.54 15.45 -5.37
N GLY A 73 -11.26 15.56 -6.49
CA GLY A 73 -10.77 16.28 -7.67
C GLY A 73 -9.54 15.63 -8.31
N VAL A 74 -9.35 14.34 -8.12
CA VAL A 74 -8.23 13.56 -8.70
C VAL A 74 -8.59 13.14 -10.12
N VAL A 75 -7.71 13.45 -11.07
CA VAL A 75 -7.84 13.07 -12.48
C VAL A 75 -6.88 11.93 -12.78
N ASP A 76 -7.29 11.01 -13.66
CA ASP A 76 -6.42 9.92 -14.11
C ASP A 76 -5.12 10.46 -14.72
N GLY A 77 -4.00 9.87 -14.33
CA GLY A 77 -2.67 10.31 -14.75
C GLY A 77 -2.12 11.55 -14.04
N SER A 78 -2.91 12.23 -13.20
CA SER A 78 -2.42 13.38 -12.42
C SER A 78 -1.49 12.94 -11.28
N THR A 79 -0.64 13.86 -10.83
CA THR A 79 0.15 13.64 -9.61
C THR A 79 -0.71 13.94 -8.39
N VAL A 80 -0.70 13.04 -7.43
CA VAL A 80 -1.37 13.20 -6.14
C VAL A 80 -0.38 13.08 -5.00
N GLN A 81 -0.70 13.70 -3.87
CA GLN A 81 -0.02 13.51 -2.61
C GLN A 81 -0.76 12.47 -1.79
N LEU A 82 -0.08 11.38 -1.49
CA LEU A 82 -0.54 10.33 -0.58
C LEU A 82 0.13 10.54 0.77
N ARG A 83 -0.66 10.75 1.82
CA ARG A 83 -0.18 10.99 3.18
C ARG A 83 -0.74 9.98 4.16
N SER A 84 0.09 9.54 5.09
CA SER A 84 -0.29 8.77 6.26
C SER A 84 0.10 9.53 7.54
N ARG A 85 -0.09 8.91 8.70
CA ARG A 85 0.39 9.43 9.99
C ARG A 85 1.92 9.62 10.03
N VAL A 86 2.67 8.80 9.30
CA VAL A 86 4.15 8.72 9.42
C VAL A 86 4.91 9.37 8.27
N GLY A 87 4.26 9.63 7.14
CA GLY A 87 4.94 10.22 6.01
C GLY A 87 4.05 10.45 4.80
N GLU A 88 4.67 10.93 3.74
CA GLU A 88 3.97 11.29 2.50
C GLU A 88 4.82 10.98 1.26
N VAL A 89 4.15 10.70 0.16
CA VAL A 89 4.77 10.50 -1.15
C VAL A 89 3.93 11.17 -2.25
N LYS A 90 4.59 11.61 -3.31
CA LYS A 90 3.93 12.09 -4.53
C LYS A 90 3.97 10.99 -5.58
N VAL A 91 2.81 10.62 -6.11
CA VAL A 91 2.67 9.50 -7.03
C VAL A 91 1.61 9.79 -8.09
N THR A 92 1.75 9.20 -9.27
CA THR A 92 0.73 9.30 -10.32
C THR A 92 -0.52 8.50 -9.94
N ALA A 93 -1.68 9.12 -10.02
CA ALA A 93 -2.97 8.45 -9.82
C ALA A 93 -3.35 7.61 -11.05
N GLU A 94 -3.93 6.46 -10.82
CA GLU A 94 -4.58 5.60 -11.80
C GLU A 94 -6.03 5.38 -11.36
N VAL A 95 -6.97 6.01 -12.04
CA VAL A 95 -8.40 5.91 -11.70
C VAL A 95 -8.95 4.61 -12.29
N SER A 96 -9.41 3.71 -11.43
CA SER A 96 -9.89 2.39 -11.85
C SER A 96 -10.85 1.79 -10.85
N ASP A 97 -11.85 1.08 -11.33
CA ASP A 97 -12.81 0.27 -10.55
C ASP A 97 -12.23 -1.08 -10.08
N SER A 98 -10.95 -1.35 -10.35
CA SER A 98 -10.24 -2.54 -9.87
C SER A 98 -10.01 -2.56 -8.36
N VAL A 99 -10.24 -1.45 -7.67
CA VAL A 99 -10.30 -1.33 -6.21
C VAL A 99 -11.69 -0.89 -5.78
N MET A 100 -12.12 -1.30 -4.59
CA MET A 100 -13.41 -0.88 -4.04
C MET A 100 -13.36 0.57 -3.53
N PRO A 101 -14.51 1.28 -3.45
CA PRO A 101 -14.56 2.57 -2.79
C PRO A 101 -14.01 2.53 -1.36
N GLY A 102 -13.30 3.58 -0.96
CA GLY A 102 -12.62 3.64 0.33
C GLY A 102 -11.25 2.94 0.37
N VAL A 103 -10.80 2.33 -0.74
CA VAL A 103 -9.49 1.66 -0.82
C VAL A 103 -8.64 2.27 -1.91
N VAL A 104 -7.37 2.52 -1.58
CA VAL A 104 -6.32 2.88 -2.55
C VAL A 104 -5.21 1.86 -2.52
N SER A 105 -4.57 1.63 -3.67
CA SER A 105 -3.53 0.60 -3.80
C SER A 105 -2.25 1.15 -4.40
N LEU A 106 -1.12 0.92 -3.71
CA LEU A 106 0.22 1.31 -4.16
C LEU A 106 1.10 0.06 -4.31
N PRO A 107 1.91 -0.05 -5.38
CA PRO A 107 2.75 -1.22 -5.58
C PRO A 107 3.93 -1.23 -4.61
N HIS A 108 4.28 -2.43 -4.17
CA HIS A 108 5.42 -2.68 -3.31
C HIS A 108 6.73 -2.79 -4.10
N GLY A 109 7.84 -2.43 -3.46
CA GLY A 109 9.20 -2.67 -3.97
C GLY A 109 9.81 -1.53 -4.81
N TRP A 110 9.17 -0.37 -4.89
CA TRP A 110 9.67 0.84 -5.55
C TRP A 110 10.39 1.78 -4.57
N GLY A 111 10.93 2.90 -5.09
CA GLY A 111 11.70 3.88 -4.32
C GLY A 111 13.19 3.77 -4.55
N HIS A 112 13.63 3.68 -5.82
CA HIS A 112 15.03 3.45 -6.21
C HIS A 112 15.83 4.73 -6.47
N ASP A 113 15.40 5.86 -5.96
CA ASP A 113 16.05 7.18 -6.08
C ASP A 113 16.88 7.57 -4.84
N ARG A 114 16.99 6.68 -3.87
CA ARG A 114 17.69 6.96 -2.61
C ARG A 114 19.20 6.96 -2.78
N ALA A 115 19.86 7.79 -1.98
CA ALA A 115 21.31 7.84 -1.94
C ALA A 115 21.93 6.46 -1.69
N GLY A 116 22.98 6.13 -2.43
CA GLY A 116 23.67 4.84 -2.32
C GLY A 116 23.12 3.72 -3.20
N ILE A 117 21.96 3.89 -3.85
CA ILE A 117 21.44 2.89 -4.80
C ILE A 117 22.27 2.97 -6.10
N ARG A 118 22.80 1.81 -6.51
CA ARG A 118 23.65 1.67 -7.72
C ARG A 118 22.99 0.82 -8.81
N LEU A 119 21.67 0.85 -8.90
CA LEU A 119 20.88 0.09 -9.86
C LEU A 119 20.44 0.99 -11.01
N GLY A 120 21.28 1.14 -12.04
CA GLY A 120 21.14 2.18 -13.07
C GLY A 120 19.81 2.16 -13.84
N ILE A 121 19.19 0.99 -14.07
CA ILE A 121 17.88 0.90 -14.72
C ILE A 121 16.77 1.20 -13.71
N ALA A 122 16.85 0.62 -12.52
CA ALA A 122 15.86 0.83 -11.47
C ALA A 122 15.80 2.31 -11.06
N SER A 123 16.96 2.99 -10.91
CA SER A 123 17.01 4.41 -10.54
C SER A 123 16.35 5.33 -11.59
N ARG A 124 16.41 4.98 -12.88
CA ARG A 124 15.70 5.71 -13.95
C ARG A 124 14.18 5.46 -13.94
N ASN A 125 13.72 4.43 -13.23
CA ASN A 125 12.32 4.07 -13.07
C ASN A 125 12.01 3.99 -11.57
N ALA A 126 12.44 4.98 -10.81
CA ALA A 126 12.52 4.91 -9.36
C ALA A 126 11.18 4.60 -8.68
N GLY A 127 10.10 5.26 -9.09
CA GLY A 127 8.83 5.20 -8.38
C GLY A 127 8.94 5.72 -6.94
N VAL A 128 7.95 5.42 -6.12
CA VAL A 128 7.91 5.80 -4.70
C VAL A 128 7.82 4.56 -3.81
N SER A 129 8.39 4.66 -2.61
CA SER A 129 8.34 3.55 -1.65
C SER A 129 7.05 3.59 -0.83
N ILE A 130 6.28 2.53 -0.87
CA ILE A 130 5.12 2.37 0.01
C ILE A 130 5.53 2.37 1.49
N ASN A 131 6.76 1.95 1.81
CA ASN A 131 7.25 1.95 3.18
C ASN A 131 7.36 3.35 3.80
N ASP A 132 7.41 4.41 2.98
CA ASP A 132 7.45 5.79 3.47
C ASP A 132 6.13 6.24 4.09
N VAL A 133 5.05 5.50 3.83
CA VAL A 133 3.71 5.78 4.36
C VAL A 133 3.14 4.63 5.21
N ILE A 134 3.87 3.52 5.35
CA ILE A 134 3.49 2.43 6.25
C ILE A 134 3.97 2.73 7.67
N ASP A 135 3.07 2.61 8.62
CA ASP A 135 3.33 2.88 10.03
C ASP A 135 4.00 1.65 10.69
N ASP A 136 5.25 1.79 11.07
CA ASP A 136 6.05 0.75 11.74
C ASP A 136 5.61 0.47 13.18
N GLN A 137 4.81 1.37 13.79
CA GLN A 137 4.21 1.16 15.10
C GLN A 137 2.99 0.23 15.05
N ARG A 138 2.47 -0.05 13.85
CA ARG A 138 1.32 -0.93 13.67
C ARG A 138 1.79 -2.38 13.52
N ILE A 139 1.60 -3.14 14.58
CA ILE A 139 1.98 -4.56 14.65
C ILE A 139 0.72 -5.38 14.93
N ASP A 140 0.57 -6.49 14.22
CA ASP A 140 -0.45 -7.48 14.54
C ASP A 140 -0.14 -8.12 15.89
N THR A 141 -1.07 -7.99 16.83
CA THR A 141 -0.86 -8.39 18.24
C THR A 141 -0.76 -9.90 18.43
N LEU A 142 -1.32 -10.68 17.51
CA LEU A 142 -1.27 -12.15 17.59
C LEU A 142 0.02 -12.73 17.04
N THR A 143 0.49 -12.17 15.93
CA THR A 143 1.65 -12.72 15.19
C THR A 143 2.94 -11.93 15.39
N GLY A 144 2.85 -10.68 15.86
CA GLY A 144 4.00 -9.78 15.97
C GLY A 144 4.50 -9.27 14.61
N THR A 145 3.75 -9.48 13.53
CA THR A 145 4.15 -9.01 12.19
C THR A 145 3.67 -7.60 11.92
N ALA A 146 4.38 -6.86 11.07
CA ALA A 146 3.99 -5.52 10.64
C ALA A 146 2.66 -5.55 9.88
N VAL A 147 1.77 -4.59 10.17
CA VAL A 147 0.51 -4.40 9.44
C VAL A 147 0.81 -3.63 8.17
N LEU A 148 0.96 -4.34 7.05
CA LEU A 148 1.33 -3.77 5.76
C LEU A 148 0.12 -3.30 4.93
N ASN A 149 -1.08 -3.69 5.29
CA ASN A 149 -2.32 -3.33 4.60
C ASN A 149 -3.31 -2.69 5.57
N GLY A 150 -4.24 -1.89 5.02
CA GLY A 150 -5.22 -1.19 5.83
C GLY A 150 -4.62 -0.01 6.60
N THR A 151 -3.61 0.67 6.03
CA THR A 151 -3.08 1.91 6.59
C THR A 151 -4.01 3.07 6.26
N PRO A 152 -4.52 3.80 7.27
CA PRO A 152 -5.31 5.01 7.04
C PRO A 152 -4.47 6.06 6.30
N VAL A 153 -5.03 6.62 5.21
CA VAL A 153 -4.34 7.60 4.38
C VAL A 153 -5.28 8.69 3.89
N GLU A 154 -4.68 9.80 3.49
CA GLU A 154 -5.30 10.89 2.75
C GLU A 154 -4.69 10.98 1.36
N VAL A 155 -5.52 11.33 0.38
CA VAL A 155 -5.10 11.58 -1.01
C VAL A 155 -5.58 12.95 -1.42
N GLU A 156 -4.65 13.80 -1.84
CA GLU A 156 -4.92 15.15 -2.29
C GLU A 156 -4.40 15.34 -3.73
N ALA A 157 -5.21 15.97 -4.57
CA ALA A 157 -4.73 16.41 -5.87
C ALA A 157 -3.65 17.48 -5.66
N THR A 158 -2.47 17.30 -6.26
CA THR A 158 -1.48 18.38 -6.29
C THR A 158 -1.91 19.39 -7.34
N ALA A 159 -1.84 20.70 -7.00
CA ALA A 159 -2.08 21.73 -8.00
C ALA A 159 -1.18 21.47 -9.22
N ALA A 160 -1.77 21.53 -10.41
CA ALA A 160 -0.99 21.47 -11.64
C ALA A 160 0.06 22.61 -11.56
N VAL A 161 1.33 22.26 -11.59
CA VAL A 161 2.38 23.27 -11.76
C VAL A 161 2.18 23.82 -13.17
N PRO A 162 1.98 25.13 -13.31
CA PRO A 162 1.73 25.75 -14.61
C PRO A 162 2.91 25.58 -15.58
#